data_ba6367e4549697f525708b5ff2180f96
#
_entry.id   ba6367e4549697f525708b5ff2180f96
#
_cell.length_a   1.000
_cell.length_b   1.000
_cell.length_c   1.000
_cell.angle_alpha   90.00
_cell.angle_beta   90.00
_cell.angle_gamma   90.00
#
_symmetry.space_group_name_H-M   'P 1'
#
loop_
_entity.id
_entity.type
_entity.pdbx_description
1 polymer ?
#
loop_
_entity_poly.entity_id
_entity_poly.type
_entity_poly.pdbx_seq_one_letter_code
_entity_poly.pdbx_strand_id
1 'polypeptide(L)'
;MKTVSNQELTIRVSEHGAELSSIVANATGKGYLWQADPAFWKRHSPVLFPIVGSVWKAEYRNEGTVYPLSQHGFARDMDFTLIDEAENELRFALESTPDTLRAYPFPLLLEIGYRLEGNKVEVLWRVKNTGDKTMHFQIGAHPAFLYPNYEVDQPDRGYFAFDVKKDLVYRALVEKGCVGDVVRPVPLDADG
;
A
#
# COMPACT_ATOMS: atom_id res chain seq x y z
N MET A 1 3.72 14.78 10.25
CA MET A 1 4.65 13.63 10.07
C MET A 1 5.12 13.16 11.43
N LYS A 2 4.99 11.88 11.71
CA LYS A 2 5.36 11.23 12.97
C LYS A 2 6.58 10.34 12.79
N THR A 3 7.33 10.14 13.87
CA THR A 3 8.57 9.37 13.86
C THR A 3 8.55 8.37 15.00
N VAL A 4 8.94 7.13 14.74
CA VAL A 4 9.21 6.12 15.76
C VAL A 4 10.54 5.45 15.47
N SER A 5 11.27 5.12 16.53
CA SER A 5 12.62 4.55 16.45
C SER A 5 12.79 3.45 17.48
N ASN A 6 13.61 2.47 17.14
CA ASN A 6 14.19 1.52 18.08
C ASN A 6 15.72 1.53 17.96
N GLN A 7 16.43 0.53 18.46
CA GLN A 7 17.90 0.45 18.35
C GLN A 7 18.40 0.33 16.91
N GLU A 8 17.62 -0.33 16.02
CA GLU A 8 18.02 -0.69 14.66
C GLU A 8 17.53 0.29 13.60
N LEU A 9 16.27 0.73 13.72
CA LEU A 9 15.56 1.47 12.69
C LEU A 9 14.92 2.74 13.21
N THR A 10 14.86 3.73 12.33
CA THR A 10 14.00 4.92 12.46
C THR A 10 13.06 4.97 11.25
N ILE A 11 11.75 5.09 11.50
CA ILE A 11 10.76 5.30 10.45
C ILE A 11 10.04 6.63 10.62
N ARG A 12 9.57 7.18 9.50
CA ARG A 12 8.70 8.36 9.47
C ARG A 12 7.44 8.04 8.71
N VAL A 13 6.30 8.48 9.26
CA VAL A 13 4.97 8.28 8.68
C VAL A 13 4.28 9.62 8.54
N SER A 14 3.74 9.88 7.36
CA SER A 14 2.89 11.05 7.12
C SER A 14 1.46 10.76 7.59
N GLU A 15 0.80 11.75 8.22
CA GLU A 15 -0.63 11.69 8.48
C GLU A 15 -1.45 11.67 7.19
N HIS A 16 -0.96 12.35 6.14
CA HIS A 16 -1.54 12.26 4.80
C HIS A 16 -1.29 10.87 4.21
N GLY A 17 -2.37 10.13 3.97
CA GLY A 17 -2.34 8.74 3.49
C GLY A 17 -1.91 7.72 4.53
N ALA A 18 -1.64 8.09 5.78
CA ALA A 18 -0.87 7.29 6.75
C ALA A 18 0.37 6.66 6.08
N GLU A 19 1.05 7.43 5.22
CA GLU A 19 2.06 6.93 4.30
C GLU A 19 3.42 6.78 4.99
N LEU A 20 3.98 5.56 4.97
CA LEU A 20 5.36 5.32 5.39
C LEU A 20 6.31 6.03 4.42
N SER A 21 6.95 7.09 4.91
CA SER A 21 7.72 8.01 4.08
C SER A 21 9.23 7.83 4.21
N SER A 22 9.71 7.12 5.24
CA SER A 22 11.13 6.88 5.43
C SER A 22 11.35 5.62 6.27
N ILE A 23 12.39 4.86 5.91
CA ILE A 23 12.99 3.78 6.72
C ILE A 23 14.50 4.01 6.69
N VAL A 24 15.13 4.18 7.85
CA VAL A 24 16.57 4.42 7.97
C VAL A 24 17.18 3.45 8.97
N ALA A 25 18.29 2.80 8.60
CA ALA A 25 19.10 2.03 9.54
C ALA A 25 19.91 2.98 10.43
N ASN A 26 19.75 2.89 11.74
CA ASN A 26 20.39 3.82 12.70
C ASN A 26 21.92 3.70 12.70
N ALA A 27 22.45 2.49 12.59
CA ALA A 27 23.89 2.24 12.62
C ALA A 27 24.65 2.85 11.42
N THR A 28 24.00 2.97 10.26
CA THR A 28 24.66 3.37 9.00
C THR A 28 24.12 4.65 8.39
N GLY A 29 22.94 5.11 8.84
CA GLY A 29 22.20 6.20 8.20
C GLY A 29 21.60 5.85 6.84
N LYS A 30 21.65 4.55 6.42
CA LYS A 30 21.16 4.10 5.11
C LYS A 30 19.64 4.16 5.05
N GLY A 31 19.13 4.89 4.05
CA GLY A 31 17.71 4.91 3.71
C GLY A 31 17.31 3.74 2.80
N TYR A 32 16.09 3.24 2.96
CA TYR A 32 15.56 2.11 2.20
C TYR A 32 14.37 2.46 1.31
N LEU A 33 13.77 3.63 1.47
CA LEU A 33 12.67 4.09 0.63
C LEU A 33 13.09 5.20 -0.32
N TRP A 34 12.46 5.22 -1.49
CA TRP A 34 12.48 6.29 -2.47
C TRP A 34 12.08 7.63 -1.84
N GLN A 35 12.73 8.72 -2.25
CA GLN A 35 12.58 10.05 -1.64
C GLN A 35 11.42 10.87 -2.22
N ALA A 36 10.56 10.26 -3.02
CA ALA A 36 9.40 10.88 -3.66
C ALA A 36 9.74 12.10 -4.54
N ASP A 37 10.83 12.02 -5.30
CA ASP A 37 11.17 13.06 -6.28
C ASP A 37 10.01 13.25 -7.28
N PRO A 38 9.38 14.45 -7.30
CA PRO A 38 8.21 14.70 -8.13
C PRO A 38 8.49 14.65 -9.65
N ALA A 39 9.76 14.73 -10.06
CA ALA A 39 10.15 14.55 -11.45
C ALA A 39 9.89 13.12 -11.96
N PHE A 40 9.82 12.14 -11.05
CA PHE A 40 9.60 10.73 -11.39
C PHE A 40 8.31 10.21 -10.75
N TRP A 41 8.26 10.18 -9.41
CA TRP A 41 7.10 9.69 -8.67
C TRP A 41 7.03 10.30 -7.26
N LYS A 42 5.99 11.07 -7.01
CA LYS A 42 5.84 11.93 -5.82
C LYS A 42 5.35 11.21 -4.55
N ARG A 43 5.41 9.88 -4.49
CA ARG A 43 4.98 9.09 -3.32
C ARG A 43 6.11 8.17 -2.87
N HIS A 44 6.02 7.67 -1.63
CA HIS A 44 7.00 6.75 -1.04
C HIS A 44 6.44 5.33 -0.93
N SER A 45 5.31 5.16 -0.24
CA SER A 45 4.69 3.88 0.07
C SER A 45 3.18 4.04 0.30
N PRO A 46 2.41 4.48 -0.68
CA PRO A 46 0.99 4.77 -0.49
C PRO A 46 0.19 3.51 -0.13
N VAL A 47 -0.77 3.68 0.76
CA VAL A 47 -1.78 2.66 1.08
C VAL A 47 -2.88 2.70 0.03
N LEU A 48 -3.25 1.54 -0.51
CA LEU A 48 -4.23 1.38 -1.57
C LEU A 48 -5.53 0.85 -0.97
N PHE A 49 -6.58 1.69 -0.90
CA PHE A 49 -7.88 1.35 -0.33
C PHE A 49 -8.97 2.31 -0.83
N PRO A 50 -10.19 1.86 -1.11
CA PRO A 50 -10.75 0.51 -0.94
C PRO A 50 -10.56 -0.42 -2.14
N ILE A 51 -9.75 -0.04 -3.13
CA ILE A 51 -9.37 -0.89 -4.27
C ILE A 51 -7.87 -0.85 -4.52
N VAL A 52 -7.34 -1.94 -5.09
CA VAL A 52 -5.99 -2.03 -5.65
C VAL A 52 -6.10 -2.00 -7.18
N GLY A 53 -5.34 -1.10 -7.83
CA GLY A 53 -5.48 -0.90 -9.27
C GLY A 53 -6.64 0.03 -9.63
N SER A 54 -7.35 -0.25 -10.70
CA SER A 54 -8.46 0.55 -11.20
C SER A 54 -9.70 -0.31 -11.41
N VAL A 55 -10.86 0.30 -11.26
CA VAL A 55 -12.13 -0.24 -11.78
C VAL A 55 -12.38 0.29 -13.19
N TRP A 56 -13.16 -0.45 -13.98
CA TRP A 56 -13.47 -0.09 -15.36
C TRP A 56 -14.15 1.28 -15.43
N LYS A 57 -13.68 2.13 -16.31
CA LYS A 57 -14.13 3.54 -16.47
C LYS A 57 -14.05 4.39 -15.19
N ALA A 58 -13.28 3.99 -14.18
CA ALA A 58 -13.28 4.60 -12.85
C ALA A 58 -14.66 4.61 -12.18
N GLU A 59 -15.49 3.60 -12.46
CA GLU A 59 -16.85 3.43 -11.96
C GLU A 59 -16.97 2.20 -11.07
N TYR A 60 -17.14 2.39 -9.78
CA TYR A 60 -17.53 1.33 -8.86
C TYR A 60 -19.05 1.14 -8.92
N ARG A 61 -19.49 -0.10 -9.09
CA ARG A 61 -20.92 -0.42 -9.19
C ARG A 61 -21.36 -1.26 -8.01
N ASN A 62 -22.38 -0.76 -7.31
CA ASN A 62 -22.96 -1.46 -6.18
C ASN A 62 -24.49 -1.32 -6.20
N GLU A 63 -25.22 -2.44 -6.13
CA GLU A 63 -26.70 -2.49 -6.10
C GLU A 63 -27.36 -1.62 -7.19
N GLY A 64 -26.81 -1.64 -8.41
CA GLY A 64 -27.33 -0.88 -9.55
C GLY A 64 -26.93 0.60 -9.58
N THR A 65 -26.28 1.10 -8.54
CA THR A 65 -25.78 2.48 -8.47
C THR A 65 -24.32 2.55 -8.91
N VAL A 66 -23.96 3.62 -9.61
CA VAL A 66 -22.59 3.89 -10.07
C VAL A 66 -21.95 4.96 -9.19
N TYR A 67 -20.76 4.69 -8.70
CA TYR A 67 -19.96 5.57 -7.86
C TYR A 67 -18.62 5.88 -8.54
N PRO A 68 -18.15 7.14 -8.58
CA PRO A 68 -16.84 7.47 -9.10
C PRO A 68 -15.76 6.97 -8.13
N LEU A 69 -14.85 6.13 -8.61
CA LEU A 69 -13.76 5.61 -7.78
C LEU A 69 -12.43 5.65 -8.55
N SER A 70 -11.51 6.49 -8.08
CA SER A 70 -10.20 6.68 -8.69
C SER A 70 -9.30 5.45 -8.53
N GLN A 71 -8.25 5.40 -9.34
CA GLN A 71 -7.20 4.37 -9.23
C GLN A 71 -6.63 4.31 -7.82
N HIS A 72 -6.58 3.12 -7.24
CA HIS A 72 -6.15 2.82 -5.87
C HIS A 72 -7.04 3.41 -4.77
N GLY A 73 -8.25 3.86 -5.12
CA GLY A 73 -9.18 4.44 -4.17
C GLY A 73 -8.75 5.81 -3.64
N PHE A 74 -9.17 6.12 -2.42
CA PHE A 74 -9.03 7.47 -1.85
C PHE A 74 -8.11 7.54 -0.62
N ALA A 75 -7.87 6.45 0.08
CA ALA A 75 -7.19 6.49 1.40
C ALA A 75 -5.82 7.19 1.35
N ARG A 76 -5.05 6.96 0.30
CA ARG A 76 -3.73 7.58 0.09
C ARG A 76 -3.76 9.11 -0.10
N ASP A 77 -4.92 9.70 -0.35
CA ASP A 77 -5.13 11.13 -0.61
C ASP A 77 -5.92 11.80 0.52
N MET A 78 -6.10 11.13 1.67
CA MET A 78 -6.83 11.62 2.83
C MET A 78 -5.93 11.77 4.05
N ASP A 79 -6.28 12.69 4.94
CA ASP A 79 -5.57 12.85 6.20
C ASP A 79 -6.14 11.88 7.25
N PHE A 80 -5.25 11.13 7.87
CA PHE A 80 -5.53 10.22 8.97
C PHE A 80 -5.27 10.90 10.30
N THR A 81 -6.05 10.54 11.30
CA THR A 81 -5.83 10.94 12.68
C THR A 81 -4.89 9.95 13.37
N LEU A 82 -3.82 10.45 14.02
CA LEU A 82 -3.02 9.62 14.91
C LEU A 82 -3.87 9.24 16.13
N ILE A 83 -4.05 7.94 16.36
CA ILE A 83 -4.87 7.41 17.46
C ILE A 83 -4.06 6.73 18.55
N ASP A 84 -2.81 6.34 18.25
CA ASP A 84 -1.90 5.75 19.21
C ASP A 84 -0.45 6.04 18.83
N GLU A 85 0.38 6.38 19.85
CA GLU A 85 1.81 6.65 19.72
C GLU A 85 2.53 6.00 20.91
N ALA A 86 3.02 4.77 20.68
CA ALA A 86 3.79 4.01 21.66
C ALA A 86 5.29 4.09 21.35
N GLU A 87 6.13 3.53 22.22
CA GLU A 87 7.59 3.55 22.09
C GLU A 87 8.09 3.01 20.75
N ASN A 88 7.41 1.95 20.22
CA ASN A 88 7.82 1.27 18.99
C ASN A 88 6.69 1.15 17.94
N GLU A 89 5.54 1.82 18.15
CA GLU A 89 4.38 1.74 17.26
C GLU A 89 3.71 3.10 17.07
N LEU A 90 3.27 3.34 15.83
CA LEU A 90 2.36 4.42 15.48
C LEU A 90 1.09 3.83 14.88
N ARG A 91 -0.08 4.36 15.25
CA ARG A 91 -1.35 3.94 14.68
C ARG A 91 -2.20 5.13 14.25
N PHE A 92 -2.71 5.06 13.03
CA PHE A 92 -3.51 6.10 12.39
C PHE A 92 -4.89 5.56 12.04
N ALA A 93 -5.91 6.40 12.04
CA ALA A 93 -7.27 6.05 11.69
C ALA A 93 -7.88 7.01 10.66
N LEU A 94 -8.66 6.45 9.77
CA LEU A 94 -9.51 7.16 8.82
C LEU A 94 -10.95 6.63 8.96
N GLU A 95 -11.87 7.50 9.32
CA GLU A 95 -13.30 7.21 9.27
C GLU A 95 -13.91 7.65 7.95
N SER A 96 -14.98 6.99 7.54
CA SER A 96 -15.75 7.41 6.37
C SER A 96 -16.35 8.81 6.60
N THR A 97 -16.30 9.62 5.55
CA THR A 97 -16.86 10.98 5.51
C THR A 97 -18.00 11.05 4.48
N PRO A 98 -18.80 12.11 4.46
CA PRO A 98 -19.79 12.30 3.39
C PRO A 98 -19.17 12.23 1.98
N ASP A 99 -17.91 12.65 1.82
CA ASP A 99 -17.21 12.62 0.53
C ASP A 99 -16.81 11.20 0.15
N THR A 100 -16.23 10.42 1.09
CA THR A 100 -15.90 9.03 0.81
C THR A 100 -17.13 8.18 0.54
N LEU A 101 -18.25 8.44 1.24
CA LEU A 101 -19.52 7.74 1.01
C LEU A 101 -20.13 8.01 -0.37
N ARG A 102 -19.83 9.15 -1.00
CA ARG A 102 -20.22 9.42 -2.40
C ARG A 102 -19.43 8.62 -3.42
N ALA A 103 -18.22 8.18 -3.07
CA ALA A 103 -17.36 7.37 -3.93
C ALA A 103 -17.42 5.86 -3.60
N TYR A 104 -17.69 5.54 -2.34
CA TYR A 104 -17.71 4.18 -1.83
C TYR A 104 -18.73 4.09 -0.68
N PRO A 105 -19.95 3.55 -0.92
CA PRO A 105 -21.12 3.76 -0.06
C PRO A 105 -21.17 2.85 1.18
N PHE A 106 -20.04 2.69 1.86
CA PHE A 106 -19.92 1.86 3.06
C PHE A 106 -19.32 2.67 4.21
N PRO A 107 -20.03 2.84 5.33
CA PRO A 107 -19.46 3.35 6.56
C PRO A 107 -18.34 2.42 7.05
N LEU A 108 -17.17 2.98 7.33
CA LEU A 108 -16.01 2.20 7.73
C LEU A 108 -15.06 2.98 8.66
N LEU A 109 -14.22 2.21 9.35
CA LEU A 109 -13.02 2.66 10.03
C LEU A 109 -11.84 1.89 9.45
N LEU A 110 -10.85 2.60 8.91
CA LEU A 110 -9.58 2.05 8.44
C LEU A 110 -8.48 2.48 9.42
N GLU A 111 -7.81 1.52 10.04
CA GLU A 111 -6.65 1.76 10.88
C GLU A 111 -5.39 1.24 10.18
N ILE A 112 -4.34 2.05 10.16
CA ILE A 112 -3.02 1.70 9.65
C ILE A 112 -2.02 1.86 10.79
N GLY A 113 -1.32 0.78 11.13
CA GLY A 113 -0.27 0.78 12.15
C GLY A 113 1.10 0.46 11.56
N TYR A 114 2.12 0.98 12.19
CA TYR A 114 3.52 0.69 11.90
C TYR A 114 4.23 0.37 13.20
N ARG A 115 4.78 -0.84 13.30
CA ARG A 115 5.49 -1.32 14.48
C ARG A 115 6.92 -1.69 14.12
N LEU A 116 7.85 -1.32 15.00
CA LEU A 116 9.25 -1.74 14.91
C LEU A 116 9.53 -2.92 15.83
N GLU A 117 10.05 -4.01 15.27
CA GLU A 117 10.51 -5.17 16.00
C GLU A 117 11.92 -5.57 15.51
N GLY A 118 12.95 -5.20 16.30
CA GLY A 118 14.36 -5.35 15.85
C GLY A 118 14.57 -4.61 14.53
N ASN A 119 15.04 -5.32 13.51
CA ASN A 119 15.28 -4.79 12.16
C ASN A 119 14.07 -4.93 11.20
N LYS A 120 12.87 -5.14 11.74
CA LYS A 120 11.64 -5.30 10.96
C LYS A 120 10.72 -4.12 11.13
N VAL A 121 10.03 -3.76 10.05
CA VAL A 121 8.87 -2.85 10.04
C VAL A 121 7.63 -3.69 9.75
N GLU A 122 6.74 -3.81 10.72
CA GLU A 122 5.44 -4.43 10.55
C GLU A 122 4.42 -3.37 10.13
N VAL A 123 3.66 -3.65 9.07
CA VAL A 123 2.51 -2.83 8.65
C VAL A 123 1.24 -3.54 9.06
N LEU A 124 0.48 -2.90 9.93
CA LEU A 124 -0.73 -3.44 10.54
C LEU A 124 -1.96 -2.78 9.92
N TRP A 125 -2.84 -3.58 9.36
CA TRP A 125 -4.09 -3.10 8.78
C TRP A 125 -5.30 -3.63 9.54
N ARG A 126 -6.22 -2.74 9.86
CA ARG A 126 -7.51 -3.10 10.41
C ARG A 126 -8.60 -2.36 9.64
N VAL A 127 -9.48 -3.12 9.00
CA VAL A 127 -10.64 -2.60 8.31
C VAL A 127 -11.89 -3.03 9.07
N LYS A 128 -12.65 -2.06 9.56
CA LYS A 128 -13.91 -2.30 10.26
C LYS A 128 -15.05 -1.74 9.44
N ASN A 129 -15.98 -2.60 9.05
CA ASN A 129 -17.28 -2.17 8.55
C ASN A 129 -18.11 -1.64 9.72
N THR A 130 -18.49 -0.38 9.69
CA THR A 130 -19.32 0.26 10.73
C THR A 130 -20.77 0.43 10.30
N GLY A 131 -21.10 -0.01 9.07
CA GLY A 131 -22.45 -0.07 8.54
C GLY A 131 -23.11 -1.43 8.70
N ASP A 132 -24.29 -1.58 8.15
CA ASP A 132 -25.16 -2.77 8.21
C ASP A 132 -25.09 -3.66 6.95
N LYS A 133 -24.52 -3.13 5.85
CA LYS A 133 -24.40 -3.84 4.58
C LYS A 133 -23.05 -4.53 4.44
N THR A 134 -23.01 -5.64 3.71
CA THR A 134 -21.73 -6.31 3.38
C THR A 134 -20.83 -5.37 2.58
N MET A 135 -19.63 -5.14 3.07
CA MET A 135 -18.61 -4.29 2.45
C MET A 135 -17.58 -5.15 1.72
N HIS A 136 -17.39 -4.90 0.43
CA HIS A 136 -16.39 -5.57 -0.40
C HIS A 136 -15.23 -4.60 -0.68
N PHE A 137 -14.02 -4.96 -0.28
CA PHE A 137 -12.85 -4.11 -0.47
C PHE A 137 -11.61 -4.92 -0.87
N GLN A 138 -10.63 -4.20 -1.36
CA GLN A 138 -9.24 -4.64 -1.50
C GLN A 138 -8.36 -3.68 -0.72
N ILE A 139 -7.25 -4.17 -0.18
CA ILE A 139 -6.24 -3.36 0.47
C ILE A 139 -4.86 -3.79 0.01
N GLY A 140 -3.95 -2.85 -0.13
CA GLY A 140 -2.58 -3.10 -0.52
C GLY A 140 -1.65 -1.96 -0.14
N ALA A 141 -0.35 -2.20 -0.29
CA ALA A 141 0.69 -1.19 -0.18
C ALA A 141 1.49 -1.13 -1.48
N HIS A 142 2.07 0.03 -1.77
CA HIS A 142 2.91 0.24 -2.94
C HIS A 142 4.25 0.87 -2.55
N PRO A 143 5.07 0.17 -1.74
CA PRO A 143 6.36 0.72 -1.30
C PRO A 143 7.35 0.80 -2.46
N ALA A 144 7.99 1.96 -2.63
CA ALA A 144 9.14 2.12 -3.50
C ALA A 144 10.42 1.90 -2.70
N PHE A 145 10.93 0.68 -2.70
CA PHE A 145 12.22 0.39 -2.08
C PHE A 145 13.37 0.84 -2.98
N LEU A 146 14.38 1.43 -2.36
CA LEU A 146 15.66 1.68 -3.03
C LEU A 146 16.37 0.35 -3.23
N TYR A 147 16.77 0.07 -4.48
CA TYR A 147 17.62 -1.07 -4.76
C TYR A 147 19.05 -0.75 -4.29
N PRO A 148 19.60 -1.52 -3.35
CA PRO A 148 20.94 -1.26 -2.84
C PRO A 148 22.00 -1.50 -3.91
N ASN A 149 22.92 -0.54 -4.07
CA ASN A 149 24.03 -0.60 -5.03
C ASN A 149 23.58 -0.79 -6.49
N TYR A 150 22.50 -0.11 -6.88
CA TYR A 150 22.01 -0.14 -8.26
C TYR A 150 23.08 0.44 -9.22
N GLU A 151 23.44 -0.34 -10.22
CA GLU A 151 24.25 0.09 -11.35
C GLU A 151 23.47 -0.20 -12.65
N VAL A 152 23.49 0.75 -13.59
CA VAL A 152 22.66 0.66 -14.82
C VAL A 152 22.98 -0.58 -15.65
N ASP A 153 24.25 -0.99 -15.67
CA ASP A 153 24.75 -2.07 -16.52
C ASP A 153 24.79 -3.44 -15.82
N GLN A 154 24.29 -3.53 -14.57
CA GLN A 154 24.18 -4.82 -13.87
C GLN A 154 23.11 -5.70 -14.51
N PRO A 155 23.44 -6.94 -14.95
CA PRO A 155 22.48 -7.88 -15.51
C PRO A 155 21.45 -8.34 -14.47
N ASP A 156 21.88 -8.55 -13.22
CA ASP A 156 21.04 -9.04 -12.13
C ASP A 156 20.59 -7.89 -11.23
N ARG A 157 19.29 -7.66 -11.18
CA ARG A 157 18.66 -6.56 -10.43
C ARG A 157 17.89 -7.03 -9.19
N GLY A 158 18.19 -8.24 -8.72
CA GLY A 158 17.48 -8.90 -7.64
C GLY A 158 16.36 -9.82 -8.14
N TYR A 159 15.69 -10.47 -7.20
CA TYR A 159 14.65 -11.44 -7.50
C TYR A 159 13.51 -11.34 -6.48
N PHE A 160 12.35 -11.88 -6.84
CA PHE A 160 11.24 -12.11 -5.92
C PHE A 160 11.25 -13.59 -5.51
N ALA A 161 11.36 -13.84 -4.21
CA ALA A 161 11.19 -15.17 -3.65
C ALA A 161 9.76 -15.32 -3.14
N PHE A 162 9.12 -16.47 -3.45
CA PHE A 162 7.79 -16.80 -2.98
C PHE A 162 7.86 -18.03 -2.07
N ASP A 163 7.13 -18.03 -0.99
CA ASP A 163 7.04 -19.15 -0.03
C ASP A 163 6.16 -20.30 -0.53
N VAL A 164 5.43 -20.09 -1.62
CA VAL A 164 4.55 -21.09 -2.23
C VAL A 164 5.29 -21.83 -3.36
N LYS A 165 5.44 -23.13 -3.20
CA LYS A 165 6.00 -24.03 -4.24
C LYS A 165 4.90 -24.51 -5.20
N LYS A 166 4.09 -23.60 -5.74
CA LYS A 166 3.04 -23.90 -6.73
C LYS A 166 3.30 -23.09 -7.99
N ASP A 167 2.82 -23.60 -9.12
CA ASP A 167 2.81 -22.83 -10.36
C ASP A 167 2.08 -21.51 -10.15
N LEU A 168 2.83 -20.43 -10.20
CA LEU A 168 2.27 -19.09 -10.15
C LEU A 168 1.65 -18.76 -11.49
N VAL A 169 0.49 -18.13 -11.46
CA VAL A 169 -0.21 -17.72 -12.67
C VAL A 169 -0.62 -16.26 -12.59
N TYR A 170 -0.73 -15.61 -13.72
CA TYR A 170 -1.22 -14.24 -13.82
C TYR A 170 -2.23 -14.08 -14.97
N ARG A 171 -3.01 -13.01 -14.89
CA ARG A 171 -3.83 -12.52 -16.00
C ARG A 171 -3.32 -11.14 -16.41
N ALA A 172 -3.09 -10.95 -17.71
CA ALA A 172 -2.66 -9.66 -18.22
C ALA A 172 -3.79 -8.62 -18.15
N LEU A 173 -3.44 -7.37 -17.89
CA LEU A 173 -4.35 -6.26 -18.10
C LEU A 173 -4.56 -6.08 -19.62
N VAL A 174 -5.81 -6.02 -20.05
CA VAL A 174 -6.17 -5.80 -21.46
C VAL A 174 -6.59 -4.36 -21.70
N GLU A 175 -7.17 -3.76 -20.68
CA GLU A 175 -7.54 -2.34 -20.67
C GLU A 175 -7.51 -1.84 -19.20
N LYS A 176 -7.48 -0.54 -18.98
CA LYS A 176 -7.45 0.03 -17.63
C LYS A 176 -8.70 -0.40 -16.83
N GLY A 177 -8.46 -1.12 -15.73
CA GLY A 177 -9.52 -1.65 -14.88
C GLY A 177 -10.10 -3.00 -15.33
N CYS A 178 -9.53 -3.62 -16.37
CA CYS A 178 -9.97 -4.93 -16.87
C CYS A 178 -8.81 -5.91 -16.98
N VAL A 179 -9.03 -7.14 -16.56
CA VAL A 179 -8.12 -8.27 -16.78
C VAL A 179 -8.65 -9.18 -17.88
N GLY A 180 -7.74 -9.74 -18.66
CA GLY A 180 -8.10 -10.72 -19.69
C GLY A 180 -8.51 -12.07 -19.10
N ASP A 181 -9.20 -12.86 -19.89
CA ASP A 181 -9.65 -14.21 -19.48
C ASP A 181 -8.52 -15.24 -19.49
N VAL A 182 -7.45 -14.98 -20.24
CA VAL A 182 -6.34 -15.93 -20.39
C VAL A 182 -5.46 -15.92 -19.14
N VAL A 183 -5.40 -17.07 -18.45
CA VAL A 183 -4.46 -17.34 -17.37
C VAL A 183 -3.13 -17.79 -17.97
N ARG A 184 -2.04 -17.19 -17.55
CA ARG A 184 -0.68 -17.50 -18.00
C ARG A 184 0.20 -17.91 -16.83
N PRO A 185 1.12 -18.88 -17.01
CA PRO A 185 2.11 -19.17 -15.98
C PRO A 185 3.09 -18.00 -15.84
N VAL A 186 3.55 -17.76 -14.62
CA VAL A 186 4.71 -16.90 -14.36
C VAL A 186 5.94 -17.73 -14.71
N PRO A 187 6.79 -17.29 -15.65
CA PRO A 187 8.05 -17.98 -15.88
C PRO A 187 8.91 -17.81 -14.62
N LEU A 188 9.21 -18.92 -13.96
CA LEU A 188 10.16 -18.97 -12.87
C LEU A 188 11.47 -19.54 -13.44
N ASP A 189 12.59 -18.93 -13.10
CA ASP A 189 13.90 -19.46 -13.45
C ASP A 189 14.12 -20.77 -12.70
N ALA A 190 14.78 -21.73 -13.35
CA ALA A 190 14.95 -23.07 -12.82
C ALA A 190 15.76 -23.14 -11.52
N ASP A 191 16.46 -22.07 -11.20
CA ASP A 191 17.32 -21.94 -10.02
C ASP A 191 16.62 -21.20 -8.85
N GLY A 192 15.32 -20.91 -8.93
CA GLY A 192 14.48 -20.39 -7.86
C GLY A 192 14.22 -18.91 -7.93
#